data_7dcd79419fedc147912f5763b0f92d51
#
_entry.id   7dcd79419fedc147912f5763b0f92d51
#
_cell.length_a   1.000
_cell.length_b   1.000
_cell.length_c   1.000
_cell.angle_alpha   90.00
_cell.angle_beta   90.00
_cell.angle_gamma   90.00
#
_symmetry.space_group_name_H-M   'P 1'
#
loop_
_entity.id
_entity.type
_entity.pdbx_description
1 polymer ?
#
loop_
_entity_poly.entity_id
_entity_poly.type
_entity_poly.pdbx_seq_one_letter_code
_entity_poly.pdbx_strand_id
1 'polypeptide(L)'
;MTDMEITYSSLIEEAFIKPIRNVTVIDDEYPTLLSLIELQFSNTNKKPSDENTDTDVNIERLKKIINMCHSTYQWGIDVFSGHSPNIGGECNVPPHIHHSDLVILDYHLDGEPAVDDGARAREIIKSLDQNNHYNLILVHTKGYAGDIKNVFIEILSNLIVIDSSLIPSDSTNARMDDWLDEHNDTDAYSWIDCSIDLLSIFRDYTSKNNGELVDINNEQHIMYGFLSQINDISRETRIEVNELLKWKFYDLLKNEVKFENHVRSDFEWDWDEESNFISTGKTFISVIRKSSDDPSEELIGSLQAALVKRNASPMHLLMAKMRYELDERGIEQACNIINNRPAQAGWLFNLLQNSDNDSAHDKAINLHWEQLATASRLELRDFSKRIVKSAGCETPSDNKNFVKVFFSECMTDKTKTLGLLNAYSCSMSVSNNHLKTGTILEIGEDKWVCVTPACDMVPRQRVKQWQSRIGDTYLAFKAVKLESVPINLANKNANRNEHIFLNEENNPKAYSLGKDNIVWDTFFACEQGYYKAEQSITLYAAREEDNENGKTLIMKSIQARAIAELRYEYALNILHKFGASQTRVGLDFQDNNSLWS
;
A
#
# COMPACT_ATOMS: atom_id res chain seq x y z
N MET A 1 -24.65 26.22 17.82
CA MET A 1 -24.28 25.20 16.81
C MET A 1 -24.75 23.88 17.39
N THR A 2 -25.82 23.34 16.87
CA THR A 2 -26.32 22.00 17.23
C THR A 2 -25.19 21.02 16.97
N ASP A 3 -24.81 20.22 17.98
CA ASP A 3 -23.91 19.07 17.83
C ASP A 3 -24.54 18.14 16.76
N MET A 4 -24.11 18.29 15.50
CA MET A 4 -24.40 17.29 14.49
C MET A 4 -23.74 16.01 14.96
N GLU A 5 -24.52 14.95 15.07
CA GLU A 5 -24.03 13.62 15.44
C GLU A 5 -22.93 13.22 14.45
N ILE A 6 -21.70 13.06 14.93
CA ILE A 6 -20.55 12.68 14.10
C ILE A 6 -20.73 11.21 13.76
N THR A 7 -21.10 10.92 12.51
CA THR A 7 -21.21 9.56 12.01
C THR A 7 -19.92 9.15 11.27
N TYR A 8 -19.63 7.85 11.22
CA TYR A 8 -18.48 7.36 10.45
C TYR A 8 -18.60 7.71 8.95
N SER A 9 -19.82 7.67 8.41
CA SER A 9 -20.14 8.09 7.03
C SER A 9 -19.74 9.55 6.75
N SER A 10 -20.01 10.47 7.68
CA SER A 10 -19.62 11.88 7.51
C SER A 10 -18.10 12.09 7.49
N LEU A 11 -17.35 11.21 8.17
CA LEU A 11 -15.87 11.23 8.12
C LEU A 11 -15.32 10.66 6.82
N ILE A 12 -15.99 9.67 6.23
CA ILE A 12 -15.67 9.16 4.89
C ILE A 12 -15.85 10.28 3.84
N GLU A 13 -16.97 10.99 3.90
CA GLU A 13 -17.23 12.14 3.02
C GLU A 13 -16.16 13.23 3.19
N GLU A 14 -15.81 13.59 4.43
CA GLU A 14 -14.76 14.57 4.70
C GLU A 14 -13.38 14.12 4.19
N ALA A 15 -13.08 12.82 4.23
CA ALA A 15 -11.77 12.30 3.84
C ALA A 15 -11.60 12.13 2.32
N PHE A 16 -12.68 11.78 1.60
CA PHE A 16 -12.59 11.41 0.18
C PHE A 16 -13.32 12.37 -0.76
N ILE A 17 -14.45 12.96 -0.37
CA ILE A 17 -15.24 13.83 -1.26
C ILE A 17 -14.84 15.31 -1.11
N LYS A 18 -14.69 15.80 0.12
CA LYS A 18 -14.25 17.20 0.34
C LYS A 18 -12.92 17.57 -0.33
N PRO A 19 -11.93 16.67 -0.44
CA PRO A 19 -10.67 16.97 -1.12
C PRO A 19 -10.78 17.15 -2.64
N ILE A 20 -11.88 16.74 -3.26
CA ILE A 20 -12.05 16.85 -4.72
C ILE A 20 -12.01 18.32 -5.12
N ARG A 21 -11.18 18.65 -6.11
CA ARG A 21 -11.03 19.98 -6.70
C ARG A 21 -11.15 19.96 -8.22
N ASN A 22 -10.65 18.88 -8.83
CA ASN A 22 -10.59 18.74 -10.28
C ASN A 22 -11.35 17.50 -10.71
N VAL A 23 -12.28 17.69 -11.62
CA VAL A 23 -13.09 16.63 -12.22
C VAL A 23 -12.76 16.55 -13.70
N THR A 24 -12.52 15.35 -14.22
CA THR A 24 -12.41 15.12 -15.65
C THR A 24 -13.56 14.23 -16.10
N VAL A 25 -14.32 14.67 -17.05
CA VAL A 25 -15.35 13.88 -17.74
C VAL A 25 -14.75 13.32 -19.01
N ILE A 26 -14.79 12.00 -19.17
CA ILE A 26 -14.29 11.31 -20.37
C ILE A 26 -15.48 10.61 -21.01
N ASP A 27 -15.91 11.12 -22.14
CA ASP A 27 -17.12 10.67 -22.83
C ASP A 27 -17.04 11.13 -24.31
N ASP A 28 -17.21 10.23 -25.25
CA ASP A 28 -17.12 10.51 -26.69
C ASP A 28 -18.37 11.21 -27.23
N GLU A 29 -19.50 11.08 -26.54
CA GLU A 29 -20.75 11.76 -26.88
C GLU A 29 -20.78 13.23 -26.39
N TYR A 30 -19.88 13.63 -25.46
CA TYR A 30 -19.86 14.99 -24.94
C TYR A 30 -18.89 15.90 -25.73
N PRO A 31 -19.33 17.10 -26.12
CA PRO A 31 -18.45 18.04 -26.80
C PRO A 31 -17.34 18.55 -25.86
N THR A 32 -16.11 18.53 -26.33
CA THR A 32 -14.99 19.18 -25.63
C THR A 32 -15.15 20.71 -25.64
N LEU A 33 -14.45 21.41 -24.75
CA LEU A 33 -14.48 22.89 -24.74
C LEU A 33 -14.10 23.50 -26.10
N LEU A 34 -13.09 22.90 -26.76
CA LEU A 34 -12.67 23.34 -28.09
C LEU A 34 -13.78 23.17 -29.14
N SER A 35 -14.44 22.00 -29.13
CA SER A 35 -15.57 21.72 -30.03
C SER A 35 -16.72 22.70 -29.82
N LEU A 36 -17.04 23.05 -28.57
CA LEU A 36 -18.09 24.06 -28.26
C LEU A 36 -17.73 25.45 -28.77
N ILE A 37 -16.48 25.86 -28.64
CA ILE A 37 -15.99 27.13 -29.17
C ILE A 37 -16.07 27.14 -30.71
N GLU A 38 -15.62 26.10 -31.37
CA GLU A 38 -15.68 25.97 -32.83
C GLU A 38 -17.11 25.96 -33.37
N LEU A 39 -18.04 25.28 -32.66
CA LEU A 39 -19.46 25.32 -33.02
C LEU A 39 -20.05 26.72 -32.92
N GLN A 40 -19.71 27.52 -31.92
CA GLN A 40 -20.16 28.88 -31.77
C GLN A 40 -19.66 29.80 -32.92
N PHE A 41 -18.42 29.62 -33.35
CA PHE A 41 -17.84 30.40 -34.44
C PHE A 41 -18.32 29.95 -35.84
N SER A 42 -18.71 28.70 -35.99
CA SER A 42 -19.23 28.14 -37.25
C SER A 42 -20.70 28.45 -37.51
N ASN A 43 -21.48 28.72 -36.47
CA ASN A 43 -22.94 28.91 -36.52
C ASN A 43 -23.40 30.32 -36.94
N THR A 44 -22.56 31.18 -37.56
CA THR A 44 -23.01 32.47 -38.10
C THR A 44 -23.91 32.34 -39.32
N ASN A 45 -24.15 31.15 -39.91
CA ASN A 45 -24.91 30.98 -41.15
C ASN A 45 -25.71 29.69 -41.34
N LYS A 46 -26.02 28.88 -40.33
CA LYS A 46 -26.90 27.69 -40.50
C LYS A 46 -28.12 27.77 -39.60
N LYS A 47 -29.33 27.69 -40.18
CA LYS A 47 -30.57 27.41 -39.48
C LYS A 47 -30.50 26.01 -38.87
N PRO A 48 -31.06 25.77 -37.67
CA PRO A 48 -31.13 24.41 -37.09
C PRO A 48 -31.97 23.54 -38.05
N SER A 49 -31.39 22.49 -38.56
CA SER A 49 -32.12 21.40 -39.19
C SER A 49 -32.57 20.41 -38.11
N ASP A 50 -33.80 19.95 -38.20
CA ASP A 50 -34.54 19.11 -37.25
C ASP A 50 -33.98 17.68 -36.99
N GLU A 51 -32.69 17.44 -37.02
CA GLU A 51 -32.13 16.06 -37.00
C GLU A 51 -31.10 15.76 -35.91
N ASN A 52 -31.04 16.49 -34.77
CA ASN A 52 -30.09 16.13 -33.72
C ASN A 52 -30.70 16.19 -32.32
N THR A 53 -31.69 15.35 -32.05
CA THR A 53 -32.29 15.21 -30.70
C THR A 53 -31.27 14.66 -29.67
N ASP A 54 -30.40 13.73 -30.05
CA ASP A 54 -29.43 13.10 -29.13
C ASP A 54 -28.29 14.06 -28.75
N THR A 55 -27.80 14.88 -29.68
CA THR A 55 -26.76 15.89 -29.39
C THR A 55 -27.26 16.95 -28.40
N ASP A 56 -28.51 17.38 -28.52
CA ASP A 56 -29.11 18.38 -27.62
C ASP A 56 -29.27 17.80 -26.18
N VAL A 57 -29.64 16.54 -26.06
CA VAL A 57 -29.78 15.83 -24.77
C VAL A 57 -28.41 15.69 -24.07
N ASN A 58 -27.40 15.33 -24.82
CA ASN A 58 -26.03 15.17 -24.26
C ASN A 58 -25.44 16.52 -23.82
N ILE A 59 -25.67 17.59 -24.57
CA ILE A 59 -25.26 18.95 -24.17
C ILE A 59 -25.98 19.37 -22.87
N GLU A 60 -27.28 19.14 -22.77
CA GLU A 60 -28.02 19.50 -21.55
C GLU A 60 -27.57 18.70 -20.32
N ARG A 61 -27.25 17.41 -20.50
CA ARG A 61 -26.71 16.57 -19.44
C ARG A 61 -25.32 17.06 -19.01
N LEU A 62 -24.41 17.33 -19.95
CA LEU A 62 -23.10 17.91 -19.66
C LEU A 62 -23.23 19.26 -18.93
N LYS A 63 -24.15 20.11 -19.34
CA LYS A 63 -24.41 21.38 -18.67
C LYS A 63 -24.85 21.22 -17.22
N LYS A 64 -25.65 20.20 -16.91
CA LYS A 64 -26.03 19.87 -15.53
C LYS A 64 -24.80 19.41 -14.71
N ILE A 65 -23.92 18.57 -15.28
CA ILE A 65 -22.66 18.16 -14.63
C ILE A 65 -21.74 19.37 -14.38
N ILE A 66 -21.56 20.24 -15.37
CA ILE A 66 -20.77 21.48 -15.22
C ILE A 66 -21.36 22.36 -14.12
N ASN A 67 -22.69 22.53 -14.10
CA ASN A 67 -23.36 23.35 -13.08
C ASN A 67 -23.21 22.73 -11.67
N MET A 68 -23.29 21.41 -11.53
CA MET A 68 -22.99 20.70 -10.30
C MET A 68 -21.56 21.00 -9.82
N CYS A 69 -20.58 20.81 -10.69
CA CYS A 69 -19.18 21.06 -10.34
C CYS A 69 -18.94 22.51 -9.91
N HIS A 70 -19.40 23.49 -10.73
CA HIS A 70 -19.09 24.90 -10.47
C HIS A 70 -19.94 25.52 -9.36
N SER A 71 -21.27 25.25 -9.35
CA SER A 71 -22.19 25.95 -8.47
C SER A 71 -22.39 25.28 -7.13
N THR A 72 -22.40 23.92 -7.08
CA THR A 72 -22.67 23.18 -5.85
C THR A 72 -21.37 22.88 -5.08
N TYR A 73 -20.37 22.36 -5.79
CA TYR A 73 -19.14 21.87 -5.15
C TYR A 73 -17.93 22.77 -5.33
N GLN A 74 -17.97 23.75 -6.24
CA GLN A 74 -16.86 24.66 -6.56
C GLN A 74 -15.62 23.93 -7.09
N TRP A 75 -15.82 22.88 -7.88
CA TRP A 75 -14.77 22.11 -8.52
C TRP A 75 -14.45 22.61 -9.91
N GLY A 76 -13.19 22.51 -10.32
CA GLY A 76 -12.79 22.65 -11.72
C GLY A 76 -13.24 21.44 -12.52
N ILE A 77 -13.63 21.62 -13.77
CA ILE A 77 -14.05 20.54 -14.67
C ILE A 77 -13.38 20.67 -16.02
N ASP A 78 -12.92 19.54 -16.57
CA ASP A 78 -12.45 19.38 -17.94
C ASP A 78 -13.23 18.26 -18.63
N VAL A 79 -13.37 18.34 -19.96
CA VAL A 79 -14.09 17.37 -20.79
C VAL A 79 -13.15 16.85 -21.86
N PHE A 80 -12.96 15.55 -21.88
CA PHE A 80 -12.08 14.84 -22.81
C PHE A 80 -12.87 13.75 -23.56
N SER A 81 -12.65 13.61 -24.87
CA SER A 81 -13.38 12.67 -25.73
C SER A 81 -12.87 11.22 -25.64
N GLY A 82 -11.92 10.92 -24.78
CA GLY A 82 -11.29 9.60 -24.72
C GLY A 82 -10.26 9.32 -25.84
N HIS A 83 -10.17 10.20 -26.83
CA HIS A 83 -9.28 10.03 -27.98
C HIS A 83 -8.09 10.98 -27.91
N SER A 84 -6.90 10.45 -27.69
CA SER A 84 -5.65 11.23 -27.79
C SER A 84 -5.22 11.31 -29.24
N PRO A 85 -4.82 12.50 -29.77
CA PRO A 85 -4.22 12.54 -31.10
C PRO A 85 -2.96 11.70 -31.11
N ASN A 86 -2.92 10.71 -31.99
CA ASN A 86 -1.85 9.72 -32.12
C ASN A 86 -0.45 10.34 -32.16
N ILE A 87 0.30 10.19 -31.08
CA ILE A 87 1.76 10.27 -31.08
C ILE A 87 2.25 8.85 -30.78
N GLY A 88 2.39 8.02 -31.82
CA GLY A 88 3.12 6.74 -31.73
C GLY A 88 2.34 5.46 -31.43
N GLY A 89 1.00 5.44 -31.59
CA GLY A 89 0.25 4.16 -31.62
C GLY A 89 0.00 3.48 -30.26
N GLU A 90 0.44 4.04 -29.14
CA GLU A 90 0.05 3.63 -27.79
C GLU A 90 -1.05 4.56 -27.26
N CYS A 91 -2.00 3.98 -26.52
CA CYS A 91 -3.07 4.75 -25.86
C CYS A 91 -2.45 5.59 -24.73
N ASN A 92 -1.93 6.76 -25.06
CA ASN A 92 -1.39 7.68 -24.07
C ASN A 92 -2.51 8.50 -23.46
N VAL A 93 -2.89 8.16 -22.23
CA VAL A 93 -3.75 8.99 -21.40
C VAL A 93 -3.03 10.34 -21.17
N PRO A 94 -3.66 11.49 -21.53
CA PRO A 94 -3.02 12.78 -21.33
C PRO A 94 -2.59 13.00 -19.88
N PRO A 95 -1.39 13.55 -19.62
CA PRO A 95 -0.85 13.68 -18.26
C PRO A 95 -1.75 14.45 -17.29
N HIS A 96 -2.59 15.38 -17.75
CA HIS A 96 -3.50 16.15 -16.90
C HIS A 96 -4.59 15.26 -16.26
N ILE A 97 -5.03 14.21 -16.94
CA ILE A 97 -6.03 13.25 -16.40
C ILE A 97 -5.48 12.52 -15.19
N HIS A 98 -4.17 12.24 -15.14
CA HIS A 98 -3.52 11.60 -14.02
C HIS A 98 -3.60 12.40 -12.70
N HIS A 99 -3.87 13.70 -12.78
CA HIS A 99 -4.00 14.59 -11.64
C HIS A 99 -5.45 14.95 -11.29
N SER A 100 -6.42 14.30 -11.94
CA SER A 100 -7.83 14.49 -11.62
C SER A 100 -8.17 13.78 -10.32
N ASP A 101 -8.85 14.48 -9.40
CA ASP A 101 -9.33 13.88 -8.16
C ASP A 101 -10.51 12.95 -8.41
N LEU A 102 -11.39 13.33 -9.33
CA LEU A 102 -12.55 12.55 -9.77
C LEU A 102 -12.55 12.44 -11.29
N VAL A 103 -12.65 11.23 -11.80
CA VAL A 103 -12.83 10.92 -13.22
C VAL A 103 -14.22 10.34 -13.42
N ILE A 104 -15.04 10.97 -14.25
CA ILE A 104 -16.33 10.45 -14.70
C ILE A 104 -16.10 9.90 -16.10
N LEU A 105 -16.15 8.57 -16.25
CA LEU A 105 -15.69 7.84 -17.43
C LEU A 105 -16.86 7.11 -18.08
N ASP A 106 -17.15 7.38 -19.34
CA ASP A 106 -17.98 6.47 -20.12
C ASP A 106 -17.23 5.17 -20.41
N TYR A 107 -17.93 4.04 -20.33
CA TYR A 107 -17.33 2.75 -20.60
C TYR A 107 -17.17 2.48 -22.10
N HIS A 108 -18.15 2.89 -22.91
CA HIS A 108 -18.16 2.69 -24.35
C HIS A 108 -17.71 3.98 -25.05
N LEU A 109 -16.41 4.11 -25.32
CA LEU A 109 -15.76 5.28 -25.91
C LEU A 109 -15.53 5.19 -27.42
N ASP A 110 -15.68 4.00 -28.01
CA ASP A 110 -15.45 3.72 -29.42
C ASP A 110 -16.75 3.38 -30.18
N GLY A 111 -17.91 3.81 -29.65
CA GLY A 111 -19.22 3.66 -30.28
C GLY A 111 -20.27 3.00 -29.39
N GLU A 112 -21.33 2.44 -30.03
CA GLU A 112 -22.45 1.85 -29.33
C GLU A 112 -22.07 0.59 -28.55
N PRO A 113 -22.71 0.27 -27.40
CA PRO A 113 -22.42 -0.88 -26.55
C PRO A 113 -22.50 -2.25 -27.22
N ALA A 114 -23.14 -2.33 -28.39
CA ALA A 114 -23.23 -3.58 -29.17
C ALA A 114 -21.96 -3.88 -29.97
N VAL A 115 -21.06 -2.90 -30.13
CA VAL A 115 -19.87 -2.97 -30.98
C VAL A 115 -18.60 -2.72 -30.16
N ASP A 116 -18.65 -1.82 -29.18
CA ASP A 116 -17.54 -1.48 -28.30
C ASP A 116 -17.52 -2.39 -27.07
N ASP A 117 -16.38 -3.06 -26.86
CA ASP A 117 -16.13 -3.95 -25.73
C ASP A 117 -15.55 -3.22 -24.49
N GLY A 118 -15.48 -1.89 -24.50
CA GLY A 118 -14.93 -1.07 -23.42
C GLY A 118 -13.41 -1.17 -23.21
N ALA A 119 -12.68 -1.70 -24.20
CA ALA A 119 -11.22 -1.88 -24.08
C ALA A 119 -10.49 -0.57 -23.75
N ARG A 120 -10.88 0.55 -24.39
CA ARG A 120 -10.28 1.85 -24.16
C ARG A 120 -10.52 2.37 -22.74
N ALA A 121 -11.73 2.22 -22.22
CA ALA A 121 -12.03 2.61 -20.84
C ALA A 121 -11.20 1.80 -19.84
N ARG A 122 -11.04 0.49 -20.07
CA ARG A 122 -10.18 -0.37 -19.23
C ARG A 122 -8.70 0.03 -19.30
N GLU A 123 -8.19 0.45 -20.46
CA GLU A 123 -6.82 0.98 -20.59
C GLU A 123 -6.63 2.29 -19.81
N ILE A 124 -7.61 3.22 -19.87
CA ILE A 124 -7.60 4.46 -19.09
C ILE A 124 -7.57 4.13 -17.60
N ILE A 125 -8.45 3.27 -17.11
CA ILE A 125 -8.50 2.83 -15.71
C ILE A 125 -7.15 2.24 -15.28
N LYS A 126 -6.57 1.36 -16.09
CA LYS A 126 -5.28 0.76 -15.81
C LYS A 126 -4.14 1.78 -15.76
N SER A 127 -4.14 2.77 -16.64
CA SER A 127 -3.17 3.86 -16.63
C SER A 127 -3.29 4.71 -15.36
N LEU A 128 -4.52 5.00 -14.91
CA LEU A 128 -4.78 5.71 -13.66
C LEU A 128 -4.35 4.87 -12.44
N ASP A 129 -4.53 3.56 -12.45
CA ASP A 129 -4.08 2.67 -11.37
C ASP A 129 -2.55 2.57 -11.24
N GLN A 130 -1.82 2.79 -12.32
CA GLN A 130 -0.35 2.85 -12.31
C GLN A 130 0.21 4.18 -11.81
N ASN A 131 -0.63 5.20 -11.69
CA ASN A 131 -0.29 6.53 -11.25
C ASN A 131 0.06 6.57 -9.74
N ASN A 132 0.70 7.66 -9.30
CA ASN A 132 0.96 7.94 -7.88
C ASN A 132 -0.07 8.89 -7.26
N HIS A 133 -1.02 9.39 -8.03
CA HIS A 133 -2.16 10.16 -7.57
C HIS A 133 -3.33 9.23 -7.24
N TYR A 134 -4.03 9.48 -6.13
CA TYR A 134 -5.22 8.71 -5.78
C TYR A 134 -6.41 9.26 -6.58
N ASN A 135 -6.96 8.45 -7.48
CA ASN A 135 -8.06 8.83 -8.32
C ASN A 135 -9.36 8.15 -7.85
N LEU A 136 -10.45 8.93 -7.78
CA LEU A 136 -11.81 8.42 -7.72
C LEU A 136 -12.34 8.29 -9.16
N ILE A 137 -12.87 7.14 -9.54
CA ILE A 137 -13.36 6.86 -10.89
C ILE A 137 -14.82 6.43 -10.82
N LEU A 138 -15.70 7.20 -11.46
CA LEU A 138 -17.08 6.83 -11.68
C LEU A 138 -17.25 6.39 -13.12
N VAL A 139 -17.43 5.10 -13.35
CA VAL A 139 -17.75 4.56 -14.66
C VAL A 139 -19.25 4.73 -14.89
N HIS A 140 -19.60 5.74 -15.70
CA HIS A 140 -20.96 6.21 -15.92
C HIS A 140 -21.43 5.73 -17.28
N THR A 141 -22.13 4.63 -17.35
CA THR A 141 -22.41 3.89 -18.59
C THR A 141 -23.88 3.52 -18.79
N LYS A 142 -24.29 3.34 -20.05
CA LYS A 142 -25.57 2.73 -20.40
C LYS A 142 -25.57 1.20 -20.15
N GLY A 143 -24.38 0.59 -20.00
CA GLY A 143 -24.18 -0.85 -19.84
C GLY A 143 -24.57 -1.65 -21.07
N TYR A 144 -24.45 -2.97 -20.99
CA TYR A 144 -24.91 -3.88 -22.06
C TYR A 144 -26.43 -4.11 -21.94
N ALA A 145 -27.20 -3.48 -22.81
CA ALA A 145 -28.68 -3.51 -22.77
C ALA A 145 -29.27 -3.09 -21.39
N GLY A 146 -28.58 -2.17 -20.69
CA GLY A 146 -28.98 -1.69 -19.37
C GLY A 146 -28.39 -2.50 -18.20
N ASP A 147 -27.61 -3.56 -18.45
CA ASP A 147 -26.90 -4.31 -17.41
C ASP A 147 -25.48 -3.75 -17.21
N ILE A 148 -25.21 -3.28 -15.99
CA ILE A 148 -23.89 -2.76 -15.59
C ILE A 148 -23.03 -3.82 -14.88
N LYS A 149 -23.58 -5.00 -14.57
CA LYS A 149 -22.84 -6.07 -13.90
C LYS A 149 -21.71 -6.59 -14.76
N ASN A 150 -21.94 -6.76 -16.06
CA ASN A 150 -20.90 -7.23 -16.98
C ASN A 150 -19.78 -6.21 -17.12
N VAL A 151 -20.10 -4.93 -17.18
CA VAL A 151 -19.09 -3.84 -17.16
C VAL A 151 -18.23 -3.91 -15.90
N PHE A 152 -18.86 -4.11 -14.73
CA PHE A 152 -18.13 -4.27 -13.48
C PHE A 152 -17.21 -5.49 -13.49
N ILE A 153 -17.68 -6.63 -13.99
CA ILE A 153 -16.89 -7.87 -14.11
C ILE A 153 -15.68 -7.66 -15.02
N GLU A 154 -15.85 -7.02 -16.17
CA GLU A 154 -14.78 -6.76 -17.13
C GLU A 154 -13.69 -5.84 -16.55
N ILE A 155 -14.10 -4.79 -15.82
CA ILE A 155 -13.16 -3.91 -15.10
C ILE A 155 -12.43 -4.68 -14.00
N LEU A 156 -13.18 -5.45 -13.19
CA LEU A 156 -12.62 -6.25 -12.11
C LEU A 156 -11.62 -7.28 -12.65
N SER A 157 -11.97 -8.02 -13.71
CA SER A 157 -11.10 -9.01 -14.35
C SER A 157 -9.80 -8.41 -14.89
N ASN A 158 -9.84 -7.17 -15.38
CA ASN A 158 -8.66 -6.46 -15.90
C ASN A 158 -7.68 -6.02 -14.79
N LEU A 159 -8.20 -5.76 -13.59
CA LEU A 159 -7.43 -5.24 -12.45
C LEU A 159 -6.99 -6.30 -11.45
N ILE A 160 -7.78 -7.38 -11.31
CA ILE A 160 -7.51 -8.43 -10.36
C ILE A 160 -6.31 -9.27 -10.81
N VAL A 161 -5.46 -9.62 -9.84
CA VAL A 161 -4.34 -10.54 -10.05
C VAL A 161 -4.53 -11.71 -9.11
N ILE A 162 -4.49 -12.92 -9.64
CA ILE A 162 -4.63 -14.16 -8.88
C ILE A 162 -3.24 -14.77 -8.66
N ASP A 163 -3.03 -15.36 -7.48
CA ASP A 163 -1.77 -15.99 -7.13
C ASP A 163 -1.47 -17.17 -8.05
N SER A 164 -0.29 -17.21 -8.63
CA SER A 164 0.14 -18.29 -9.54
C SER A 164 0.22 -19.66 -8.88
N SER A 165 0.24 -19.75 -7.54
CA SER A 165 0.14 -21.02 -6.80
C SER A 165 -1.21 -21.72 -6.98
N LEU A 166 -2.21 -20.99 -7.50
CA LEU A 166 -3.53 -21.53 -7.84
C LEU A 166 -3.60 -22.12 -9.25
N ILE A 167 -2.54 -22.01 -10.04
CA ILE A 167 -2.43 -22.72 -11.32
C ILE A 167 -2.27 -24.22 -11.02
N PRO A 168 -3.10 -25.09 -11.62
CA PRO A 168 -2.99 -26.53 -11.40
C PRO A 168 -1.64 -27.07 -11.94
N SER A 169 -1.15 -28.15 -11.34
CA SER A 169 0.09 -28.78 -11.81
C SER A 169 -0.07 -29.41 -13.19
N ASP A 170 1.03 -29.51 -13.96
CA ASP A 170 1.02 -30.18 -15.26
C ASP A 170 0.51 -31.63 -15.16
N SER A 171 0.80 -32.31 -14.06
CA SER A 171 0.32 -33.66 -13.80
C SER A 171 -1.19 -33.72 -13.56
N THR A 172 -1.78 -32.67 -12.97
CA THR A 172 -3.22 -32.53 -12.79
C THR A 172 -3.91 -32.33 -14.14
N ASN A 173 -3.37 -31.42 -14.95
CA ASN A 173 -3.90 -31.17 -16.30
C ASN A 173 -3.89 -32.44 -17.14
N ALA A 174 -2.75 -33.13 -17.23
CA ALA A 174 -2.63 -34.35 -18.03
C ALA A 174 -3.61 -35.45 -17.59
N ARG A 175 -3.81 -35.65 -16.28
CA ARG A 175 -4.77 -36.66 -15.77
C ARG A 175 -6.22 -36.26 -16.02
N MET A 176 -6.54 -34.97 -15.98
CA MET A 176 -7.89 -34.52 -16.30
C MET A 176 -8.17 -34.62 -17.80
N ASP A 177 -7.19 -34.31 -18.65
CA ASP A 177 -7.30 -34.48 -20.10
C ASP A 177 -7.53 -35.96 -20.46
N ASP A 178 -6.74 -36.90 -19.90
CA ASP A 178 -6.90 -38.34 -20.06
C ASP A 178 -8.30 -38.80 -19.60
N TRP A 179 -8.75 -38.30 -18.43
CA TRP A 179 -10.05 -38.66 -17.87
C TRP A 179 -11.21 -38.13 -18.73
N LEU A 180 -11.13 -36.90 -19.24
CA LEU A 180 -12.11 -36.30 -20.14
C LEU A 180 -12.20 -37.07 -21.45
N ASP A 181 -11.07 -37.50 -22.01
CA ASP A 181 -11.03 -38.30 -23.27
C ASP A 181 -11.70 -39.66 -23.07
N GLU A 182 -11.57 -40.29 -21.88
CA GLU A 182 -12.23 -41.55 -21.57
C GLU A 182 -13.75 -41.41 -21.35
N HIS A 183 -14.23 -40.21 -20.95
CA HIS A 183 -15.60 -39.94 -20.51
C HIS A 183 -16.37 -38.99 -21.46
N ASN A 184 -15.94 -38.89 -22.72
CA ASN A 184 -16.48 -37.95 -23.72
C ASN A 184 -18.00 -38.02 -24.00
N ASP A 185 -18.71 -39.04 -23.48
CA ASP A 185 -20.17 -39.26 -23.65
C ASP A 185 -20.98 -39.11 -22.35
N THR A 186 -20.43 -38.56 -21.29
CA THR A 186 -21.13 -38.57 -20.00
C THR A 186 -21.72 -37.21 -19.64
N ASP A 187 -23.02 -37.06 -19.89
CA ASP A 187 -23.97 -36.18 -19.14
C ASP A 187 -23.94 -36.45 -17.60
N ALA A 188 -23.05 -37.34 -17.14
CA ALA A 188 -23.02 -37.83 -15.77
C ALA A 188 -22.48 -36.82 -14.76
N TYR A 189 -21.66 -35.88 -15.19
CA TYR A 189 -20.98 -34.95 -14.30
C TYR A 189 -21.26 -33.48 -14.66
N SER A 190 -22.45 -33.02 -14.23
CA SER A 190 -22.87 -31.61 -14.42
C SER A 190 -21.89 -30.59 -13.85
N TRP A 191 -20.95 -31.01 -12.98
CA TRP A 191 -19.89 -30.17 -12.47
C TRP A 191 -18.88 -29.75 -13.55
N ILE A 192 -18.57 -30.63 -14.53
CA ILE A 192 -17.62 -30.33 -15.61
C ILE A 192 -18.13 -29.18 -16.48
N ASP A 193 -19.43 -29.21 -16.83
CA ASP A 193 -20.05 -28.24 -17.72
C ASP A 193 -20.77 -27.09 -16.98
N CYS A 194 -20.66 -27.03 -15.65
CA CYS A 194 -21.34 -25.98 -14.90
C CYS A 194 -20.76 -24.60 -15.24
N SER A 195 -21.63 -23.68 -15.62
CA SER A 195 -21.33 -22.27 -15.70
C SER A 195 -21.43 -21.66 -14.31
N ILE A 196 -20.40 -20.95 -13.89
CA ILE A 196 -20.35 -20.31 -12.57
C ILE A 196 -20.21 -18.81 -12.77
N ASP A 197 -20.93 -18.04 -11.95
CA ASP A 197 -20.79 -16.61 -11.93
C ASP A 197 -19.38 -16.19 -11.53
N LEU A 198 -18.71 -15.41 -12.37
CA LEU A 198 -17.32 -14.99 -12.17
C LEU A 198 -17.11 -14.24 -10.83
N LEU A 199 -18.08 -13.43 -10.40
CA LEU A 199 -18.00 -12.75 -9.10
C LEU A 199 -17.96 -13.74 -7.93
N SER A 200 -18.67 -14.85 -8.03
CA SER A 200 -18.64 -15.90 -7.03
C SER A 200 -17.29 -16.61 -7.00
N ILE A 201 -16.70 -16.87 -8.17
CA ILE A 201 -15.33 -17.42 -8.27
C ILE A 201 -14.33 -16.44 -7.66
N PHE A 202 -14.40 -15.16 -8.01
CA PHE A 202 -13.50 -14.15 -7.45
C PHE A 202 -13.62 -14.06 -5.93
N ARG A 203 -14.82 -14.16 -5.35
CA ARG A 203 -14.99 -14.18 -3.89
C ARG A 203 -14.27 -15.35 -3.23
N ASP A 204 -14.37 -16.54 -3.79
CA ASP A 204 -13.72 -17.73 -3.24
C ASP A 204 -12.19 -17.67 -3.38
N TYR A 205 -11.67 -17.05 -4.45
CA TYR A 205 -10.24 -16.89 -4.69
C TYR A 205 -9.61 -15.71 -3.94
N THR A 206 -10.34 -14.61 -3.78
CA THR A 206 -9.83 -13.39 -3.14
C THR A 206 -10.23 -13.28 -1.67
N SER A 207 -11.01 -14.26 -1.17
CA SER A 207 -11.27 -14.32 0.26
C SER A 207 -9.95 -14.34 1.02
N LYS A 208 -9.86 -13.56 2.09
CA LYS A 208 -8.68 -13.11 2.85
C LYS A 208 -7.74 -14.20 3.42
N ASN A 209 -7.74 -15.38 2.86
CA ASN A 209 -7.07 -16.58 3.36
C ASN A 209 -5.74 -16.90 2.64
N ASN A 210 -4.87 -15.91 2.40
CA ASN A 210 -3.48 -16.15 1.94
C ASN A 210 -3.32 -17.07 0.71
N GLY A 211 -4.26 -17.03 -0.25
CA GLY A 211 -4.22 -17.89 -1.44
C GLY A 211 -4.71 -19.33 -1.23
N GLU A 212 -5.23 -19.66 -0.06
CA GLU A 212 -5.91 -20.94 0.16
C GLU A 212 -7.36 -20.83 -0.29
N LEU A 213 -7.82 -21.84 -1.05
CA LEU A 213 -9.22 -21.98 -1.43
C LEU A 213 -10.08 -22.14 -0.17
N VAL A 214 -11.28 -21.56 -0.20
CA VAL A 214 -12.27 -21.81 0.85
C VAL A 214 -12.58 -23.31 0.92
N ASP A 215 -12.72 -23.85 2.12
CA ASP A 215 -13.03 -25.29 2.29
C ASP A 215 -14.35 -25.63 1.60
N ILE A 216 -14.30 -26.54 0.63
CA ILE A 216 -15.47 -27.01 -0.11
C ILE A 216 -16.56 -27.63 0.77
N ASN A 217 -16.21 -28.08 1.98
CA ASN A 217 -17.18 -28.60 2.95
C ASN A 217 -18.01 -27.50 3.61
N ASN A 218 -17.69 -26.24 3.38
CA ASN A 218 -18.51 -25.13 3.79
C ASN A 218 -19.75 -25.03 2.87
N GLU A 219 -20.95 -25.05 3.44
CA GLU A 219 -22.21 -24.91 2.70
C GLU A 219 -22.32 -23.62 1.87
N GLN A 220 -21.52 -22.62 2.19
CA GLN A 220 -21.43 -21.36 1.44
C GLN A 220 -20.50 -21.44 0.22
N HIS A 221 -19.72 -22.51 0.10
CA HIS A 221 -18.82 -22.67 -1.04
C HIS A 221 -19.60 -22.90 -2.33
N ILE A 222 -19.22 -22.17 -3.39
CA ILE A 222 -19.97 -22.18 -4.67
C ILE A 222 -20.04 -23.59 -5.31
N MET A 223 -19.06 -24.46 -5.02
CA MET A 223 -19.01 -25.84 -5.49
C MET A 223 -19.64 -26.86 -4.51
N TYR A 224 -20.19 -26.43 -3.38
CA TYR A 224 -20.73 -27.35 -2.37
C TYR A 224 -21.80 -28.30 -2.95
N GLY A 225 -22.67 -27.81 -3.84
CA GLY A 225 -23.67 -28.63 -4.51
C GLY A 225 -23.13 -29.76 -5.38
N PHE A 226 -21.86 -29.68 -5.79
CA PHE A 226 -21.15 -30.66 -6.60
C PHE A 226 -20.19 -31.56 -5.82
N LEU A 227 -20.16 -31.43 -4.49
CA LEU A 227 -19.19 -32.12 -3.63
C LEU A 227 -19.14 -33.63 -3.86
N SER A 228 -20.27 -34.28 -4.09
CA SER A 228 -20.33 -35.73 -4.38
C SER A 228 -19.62 -36.07 -5.69
N GLN A 229 -19.91 -35.33 -6.75
CA GLN A 229 -19.30 -35.54 -8.09
C GLN A 229 -17.80 -35.28 -8.06
N ILE A 230 -17.38 -34.19 -7.39
CA ILE A 230 -15.96 -33.84 -7.23
C ILE A 230 -15.21 -34.94 -6.47
N ASN A 231 -15.81 -35.51 -5.43
CA ASN A 231 -15.22 -36.63 -4.71
C ASN A 231 -15.12 -37.92 -5.53
N ASP A 232 -16.11 -38.19 -6.39
CA ASP A 232 -16.07 -39.36 -7.27
C ASP A 232 -14.97 -39.22 -8.33
N ILE A 233 -14.86 -38.06 -8.99
CA ILE A 233 -13.77 -37.77 -9.94
C ILE A 233 -12.40 -37.80 -9.23
N SER A 234 -12.30 -37.26 -8.00
CA SER A 234 -11.08 -37.32 -7.20
C SER A 234 -10.61 -38.77 -6.96
N ARG A 235 -11.53 -39.70 -6.70
CA ARG A 235 -11.20 -41.12 -6.54
C ARG A 235 -10.77 -41.79 -7.85
N GLU A 236 -11.44 -41.48 -8.96
CA GLU A 236 -11.14 -42.06 -10.27
C GLU A 236 -9.80 -41.56 -10.80
N THR A 237 -9.56 -40.26 -10.77
CA THR A 237 -8.35 -39.62 -11.28
C THR A 237 -7.16 -39.69 -10.31
N ARG A 238 -7.42 -39.98 -9.02
CA ARG A 238 -6.45 -39.85 -7.91
C ARG A 238 -5.85 -38.46 -7.78
N ILE A 239 -6.63 -37.43 -8.10
CA ILE A 239 -6.28 -36.02 -7.91
C ILE A 239 -6.95 -35.55 -6.62
N GLU A 240 -6.22 -34.82 -5.78
CA GLU A 240 -6.82 -34.24 -4.57
C GLU A 240 -7.92 -33.22 -4.90
N VAL A 241 -8.94 -33.15 -4.08
CA VAL A 241 -10.11 -32.27 -4.29
C VAL A 241 -9.69 -30.81 -4.53
N ASN A 242 -8.75 -30.31 -3.76
CA ASN A 242 -8.24 -28.92 -3.93
C ASN A 242 -7.56 -28.71 -5.29
N GLU A 243 -6.84 -29.70 -5.82
CA GLU A 243 -6.23 -29.60 -7.14
C GLU A 243 -7.27 -29.70 -8.26
N LEU A 244 -8.36 -30.44 -8.06
CA LEU A 244 -9.50 -30.45 -8.98
C LEU A 244 -10.21 -29.10 -9.01
N LEU A 245 -10.40 -28.48 -7.84
CA LEU A 245 -10.98 -27.14 -7.76
C LEU A 245 -10.10 -26.10 -8.43
N LYS A 246 -8.78 -26.15 -8.22
CA LYS A 246 -7.83 -25.29 -8.94
C LYS A 246 -7.93 -25.47 -10.45
N TRP A 247 -7.97 -26.74 -10.91
CA TRP A 247 -8.10 -27.04 -12.33
C TRP A 247 -9.39 -26.42 -12.93
N LYS A 248 -10.54 -26.61 -12.28
CA LYS A 248 -11.81 -26.05 -12.75
C LYS A 248 -11.82 -24.54 -12.76
N PHE A 249 -11.38 -23.91 -11.69
CA PHE A 249 -11.33 -22.45 -11.61
C PHE A 249 -10.31 -21.84 -12.57
N TYR A 250 -9.15 -22.48 -12.72
CA TYR A 250 -8.16 -22.03 -13.70
C TYR A 250 -8.72 -22.10 -15.12
N ASP A 251 -9.42 -23.16 -15.48
CA ASP A 251 -10.07 -23.28 -16.79
C ASP A 251 -11.07 -22.15 -17.07
N LEU A 252 -11.85 -21.77 -16.06
CA LEU A 252 -12.81 -20.67 -16.16
C LEU A 252 -12.16 -19.28 -16.19
N LEU A 253 -10.99 -19.12 -15.58
CA LEU A 253 -10.35 -17.82 -15.38
C LEU A 253 -9.15 -17.54 -16.29
N LYS A 254 -8.53 -18.55 -16.90
CA LYS A 254 -7.26 -18.43 -17.64
C LYS A 254 -7.26 -17.39 -18.76
N ASN A 255 -8.42 -17.08 -19.34
CA ASN A 255 -8.58 -16.10 -20.40
C ASN A 255 -9.08 -14.73 -19.88
N GLU A 256 -9.54 -14.67 -18.63
CA GLU A 256 -10.21 -13.51 -18.05
C GLU A 256 -9.27 -12.69 -17.16
N VAL A 257 -8.32 -13.33 -16.48
CA VAL A 257 -7.47 -12.70 -15.47
C VAL A 257 -6.00 -13.04 -15.61
N LYS A 258 -5.14 -12.30 -14.90
CA LYS A 258 -3.71 -12.57 -14.83
C LYS A 258 -3.35 -13.37 -13.59
N PHE A 259 -2.41 -14.30 -13.74
CA PHE A 259 -1.82 -15.08 -12.65
C PHE A 259 -0.37 -14.63 -12.44
N GLU A 260 -0.06 -14.14 -11.23
CA GLU A 260 1.27 -13.64 -10.87
C GLU A 260 1.67 -14.09 -9.45
N ASN A 261 2.96 -14.07 -9.13
CA ASN A 261 3.46 -14.49 -7.82
C ASN A 261 3.22 -13.48 -6.69
N HIS A 262 2.76 -12.28 -7.01
CA HIS A 262 2.52 -11.23 -6.03
C HIS A 262 1.12 -10.66 -6.19
N VAL A 263 0.27 -10.98 -5.23
CA VAL A 263 -1.09 -10.43 -5.14
C VAL A 263 -1.06 -9.15 -4.29
N ARG A 264 -1.81 -8.12 -4.72
CA ARG A 264 -1.96 -6.88 -3.95
C ARG A 264 -2.74 -7.14 -2.67
N SER A 265 -2.18 -6.79 -1.52
CA SER A 265 -2.83 -6.96 -0.20
C SER A 265 -3.93 -5.95 0.10
N ASP A 266 -4.00 -4.87 -0.68
CA ASP A 266 -4.92 -3.73 -0.52
C ASP A 266 -6.03 -3.70 -1.58
N PHE A 267 -6.21 -4.80 -2.32
CA PHE A 267 -7.26 -4.95 -3.31
C PHE A 267 -8.57 -5.38 -2.64
N GLU A 268 -9.60 -4.53 -2.74
CA GLU A 268 -10.92 -4.74 -2.14
C GLU A 268 -12.00 -4.49 -3.19
N TRP A 269 -13.05 -5.28 -3.21
CA TRP A 269 -14.20 -5.07 -4.08
C TRP A 269 -15.48 -5.64 -3.49
N ASP A 270 -16.61 -5.10 -3.88
CA ASP A 270 -17.92 -5.70 -3.65
C ASP A 270 -18.89 -5.29 -4.75
N TRP A 271 -19.79 -6.20 -5.06
CA TRP A 271 -20.83 -5.99 -6.08
C TRP A 271 -22.20 -5.83 -5.45
N ASP A 272 -22.85 -4.78 -5.84
CA ASP A 272 -24.25 -4.49 -5.60
C ASP A 272 -24.72 -3.49 -6.69
N GLU A 273 -25.93 -3.56 -7.16
CA GLU A 273 -26.38 -2.72 -8.27
C GLU A 273 -26.34 -1.22 -7.94
N GLU A 274 -26.57 -0.85 -6.67
CA GLU A 274 -26.66 0.54 -6.24
C GLU A 274 -25.36 1.09 -5.63
N SER A 275 -24.47 0.23 -5.15
CA SER A 275 -23.31 0.68 -4.35
C SER A 275 -22.07 -0.20 -4.54
N ASN A 276 -21.80 -0.65 -5.78
CA ASN A 276 -20.60 -1.44 -6.08
C ASN A 276 -19.32 -0.62 -5.98
N PHE A 277 -18.20 -1.31 -5.73
CA PHE A 277 -16.88 -0.69 -5.77
C PHE A 277 -15.75 -1.68 -6.06
N ILE A 278 -14.67 -1.16 -6.64
CA ILE A 278 -13.34 -1.80 -6.75
C ILE A 278 -12.32 -0.79 -6.20
N SER A 279 -11.51 -1.21 -5.25
CA SER A 279 -10.43 -0.41 -4.67
C SER A 279 -9.11 -1.14 -4.80
N THR A 280 -8.12 -0.51 -5.41
CA THR A 280 -6.80 -1.08 -5.65
C THR A 280 -5.75 -0.55 -4.66
N GLY A 281 -6.18 0.29 -3.69
CA GLY A 281 -5.26 1.06 -2.84
C GLY A 281 -4.77 2.36 -3.49
N LYS A 282 -4.73 2.44 -4.82
CA LYS A 282 -4.37 3.64 -5.59
C LYS A 282 -5.56 4.30 -6.27
N THR A 283 -6.56 3.53 -6.65
CA THR A 283 -7.79 3.99 -7.27
C THR A 283 -9.00 3.45 -6.53
N PHE A 284 -10.09 4.20 -6.59
CA PHE A 284 -11.40 3.76 -6.16
C PHE A 284 -12.36 3.90 -7.34
N ILE A 285 -13.02 2.81 -7.73
CA ILE A 285 -13.86 2.73 -8.92
C ILE A 285 -15.25 2.31 -8.49
N SER A 286 -16.28 2.96 -9.06
CA SER A 286 -17.68 2.53 -8.95
C SER A 286 -18.35 2.61 -10.32
N VAL A 287 -19.17 1.63 -10.65
CA VAL A 287 -19.90 1.56 -11.93
C VAL A 287 -21.35 1.98 -11.70
N ILE A 288 -21.78 2.99 -12.46
CA ILE A 288 -23.08 3.63 -12.30
C ILE A 288 -23.81 3.61 -13.64
N ARG A 289 -25.10 3.32 -13.59
CA ARG A 289 -25.96 3.36 -14.78
C ARG A 289 -26.28 4.81 -15.17
N LYS A 290 -26.10 5.18 -16.43
CA LYS A 290 -26.62 6.44 -16.98
C LYS A 290 -28.14 6.40 -16.96
N SER A 291 -28.78 7.16 -16.06
CA SER A 291 -30.23 7.33 -16.01
C SER A 291 -30.66 8.58 -16.78
N SER A 292 -31.96 8.78 -16.95
CA SER A 292 -32.51 10.01 -17.52
C SER A 292 -32.62 11.15 -16.51
N ASP A 293 -32.35 10.89 -15.23
CA ASP A 293 -32.53 11.80 -14.11
C ASP A 293 -31.42 12.84 -13.97
N ASP A 294 -31.41 13.60 -12.88
CA ASP A 294 -30.38 14.60 -12.63
C ASP A 294 -29.03 13.92 -12.34
N PRO A 295 -28.01 14.11 -13.23
CA PRO A 295 -26.73 13.45 -13.05
C PRO A 295 -26.00 13.89 -11.77
N SER A 296 -26.35 15.01 -11.15
CA SER A 296 -25.71 15.48 -9.92
C SER A 296 -26.01 14.58 -8.73
N GLU A 297 -27.26 14.18 -8.54
CA GLU A 297 -27.66 13.24 -7.48
C GLU A 297 -27.14 11.83 -7.78
N GLU A 298 -27.27 11.41 -9.03
CA GLU A 298 -26.82 10.11 -9.50
C GLU A 298 -25.31 9.89 -9.24
N LEU A 299 -24.46 10.84 -9.67
CA LEU A 299 -23.00 10.69 -9.59
C LEU A 299 -22.49 10.76 -8.15
N ILE A 300 -22.81 11.82 -7.41
CA ILE A 300 -22.22 12.02 -6.08
C ILE A 300 -22.90 11.16 -5.02
N GLY A 301 -24.21 10.94 -5.14
CA GLY A 301 -24.94 10.03 -4.26
C GLY A 301 -24.41 8.60 -4.36
N SER A 302 -24.19 8.10 -5.58
CA SER A 302 -23.63 6.76 -5.80
C SER A 302 -22.19 6.66 -5.34
N LEU A 303 -21.34 7.68 -5.60
CA LEU A 303 -19.98 7.73 -5.09
C LEU A 303 -19.95 7.64 -3.56
N GLN A 304 -20.79 8.42 -2.89
CA GLN A 304 -20.90 8.42 -1.44
C GLN A 304 -21.36 7.06 -0.92
N ALA A 305 -22.39 6.47 -1.53
CA ALA A 305 -22.90 5.14 -1.16
C ALA A 305 -21.80 4.06 -1.31
N ALA A 306 -21.07 4.06 -2.42
CA ALA A 306 -19.98 3.13 -2.68
C ALA A 306 -18.81 3.29 -1.69
N LEU A 307 -18.41 4.53 -1.38
CA LEU A 307 -17.37 4.82 -0.39
C LEU A 307 -17.79 4.39 1.04
N VAL A 308 -19.05 4.61 1.40
CA VAL A 308 -19.60 4.17 2.69
C VAL A 308 -19.66 2.65 2.76
N LYS A 309 -20.05 1.97 1.68
CA LYS A 309 -20.07 0.51 1.58
C LYS A 309 -18.68 -0.09 1.71
N ARG A 310 -17.67 0.50 1.06
CA ARG A 310 -16.28 0.09 1.25
C ARG A 310 -15.86 0.18 2.71
N ASN A 311 -16.41 1.10 3.45
CA ASN A 311 -16.14 1.30 4.87
C ASN A 311 -14.63 1.36 5.15
N ALA A 312 -13.93 2.30 4.50
CA ALA A 312 -12.48 2.46 4.63
C ALA A 312 -12.04 2.49 6.10
N SER A 313 -10.96 1.78 6.43
CA SER A 313 -10.49 1.68 7.82
C SER A 313 -10.10 3.05 8.40
N PRO A 314 -10.12 3.21 9.75
CA PRO A 314 -9.69 4.45 10.41
C PRO A 314 -8.32 4.96 9.96
N MET A 315 -7.38 4.07 9.66
CA MET A 315 -6.06 4.45 9.16
C MET A 315 -6.14 5.03 7.75
N HIS A 316 -6.93 4.43 6.85
CA HIS A 316 -7.14 4.96 5.50
C HIS A 316 -7.79 6.35 5.53
N LEU A 317 -8.78 6.56 6.41
CA LEU A 317 -9.37 7.89 6.60
C LEU A 317 -8.34 8.91 7.06
N LEU A 318 -7.50 8.55 8.03
CA LEU A 318 -6.46 9.44 8.53
C LEU A 318 -5.42 9.76 7.45
N MET A 319 -5.01 8.77 6.64
CA MET A 319 -4.05 8.99 5.54
C MET A 319 -4.64 9.88 4.43
N ALA A 320 -5.91 9.69 4.07
CA ALA A 320 -6.59 10.56 3.12
C ALA A 320 -6.67 12.01 3.65
N LYS A 321 -7.01 12.17 4.93
CA LYS A 321 -7.04 13.49 5.58
C LYS A 321 -5.65 14.13 5.66
N MET A 322 -4.58 13.35 5.91
CA MET A 322 -3.21 13.87 5.90
C MET A 322 -2.84 14.44 4.54
N ARG A 323 -3.16 13.74 3.44
CA ARG A 323 -2.95 14.23 2.08
C ARG A 323 -3.64 15.57 1.88
N TYR A 324 -4.91 15.68 2.23
CA TYR A 324 -5.67 16.91 2.12
C TYR A 324 -5.03 18.09 2.91
N GLU A 325 -4.62 17.85 4.14
CA GLU A 325 -3.98 18.89 4.97
C GLU A 325 -2.63 19.35 4.40
N LEU A 326 -1.86 18.46 3.78
CA LEU A 326 -0.62 18.83 3.09
C LEU A 326 -0.89 19.71 1.87
N ASP A 327 -1.91 19.39 1.08
CA ASP A 327 -2.31 20.17 -0.08
C ASP A 327 -2.81 21.57 0.32
N GLU A 328 -3.62 21.65 1.39
CA GLU A 328 -4.20 22.93 1.86
C GLU A 328 -3.19 23.83 2.57
N ARG A 329 -2.33 23.26 3.42
CA ARG A 329 -1.51 24.04 4.34
C ARG A 329 -0.02 24.03 4.01
N GLY A 330 0.41 23.23 3.03
CA GLY A 330 1.82 23.12 2.68
C GLY A 330 2.44 24.47 2.29
N ILE A 331 1.69 25.32 1.58
CA ILE A 331 2.17 26.66 1.18
C ILE A 331 2.27 27.61 2.38
N GLU A 332 1.32 27.59 3.30
CA GLU A 332 1.35 28.45 4.51
C GLU A 332 2.61 28.17 5.32
N GLN A 333 2.98 26.90 5.49
CA GLN A 333 4.19 26.52 6.19
C GLN A 333 5.46 26.88 5.41
N ALA A 334 5.45 26.74 4.09
CA ALA A 334 6.53 27.20 3.24
C ALA A 334 6.76 28.70 3.41
N CYS A 335 5.70 29.52 3.49
CA CYS A 335 5.81 30.96 3.71
C CYS A 335 6.55 31.32 5.01
N ASN A 336 6.31 30.59 6.10
CA ASN A 336 7.01 30.83 7.38
C ASN A 336 8.53 30.59 7.28
N ILE A 337 8.94 29.62 6.48
CA ILE A 337 10.35 29.32 6.19
C ILE A 337 10.92 30.37 5.22
N ILE A 338 10.19 30.69 4.17
CA ILE A 338 10.58 31.62 3.10
C ILE A 338 10.76 33.05 3.61
N ASN A 339 10.03 33.47 4.61
CA ASN A 339 10.14 34.81 5.18
C ASN A 339 11.44 35.05 5.99
N ASN A 340 12.18 34.00 6.35
CA ASN A 340 13.45 34.13 7.05
C ASN A 340 14.64 34.05 6.07
N ARG A 341 14.91 35.16 5.38
CA ARG A 341 15.97 35.22 4.35
C ARG A 341 17.38 34.88 4.89
N PRO A 342 17.80 35.36 6.11
CA PRO A 342 19.09 34.94 6.66
C PRO A 342 19.21 33.43 6.89
N ALA A 343 18.14 32.78 7.37
CA ALA A 343 18.14 31.34 7.55
C ALA A 343 18.22 30.60 6.23
N GLN A 344 17.51 31.06 5.18
CA GLN A 344 17.63 30.50 3.83
C GLN A 344 19.07 30.62 3.27
N ALA A 345 19.68 31.79 3.43
CA ALA A 345 21.06 32.01 2.98
C ALA A 345 22.03 31.06 3.69
N GLY A 346 21.91 30.91 5.02
CA GLY A 346 22.70 29.98 5.80
C GLY A 346 22.47 28.52 5.41
N TRP A 347 21.21 28.14 5.20
CA TRP A 347 20.83 26.81 4.74
C TRP A 347 21.43 26.49 3.36
N LEU A 348 21.29 27.38 2.39
CA LEU A 348 21.82 27.20 1.04
C LEU A 348 23.35 27.14 1.06
N PHE A 349 24.02 28.03 1.82
CA PHE A 349 25.45 28.04 1.96
C PHE A 349 25.99 26.74 2.54
N ASN A 350 25.33 26.21 3.58
CA ASN A 350 25.67 24.92 4.17
C ASN A 350 25.52 23.75 3.18
N LEU A 351 24.48 23.72 2.37
CA LEU A 351 24.29 22.69 1.35
C LEU A 351 25.36 22.78 0.25
N LEU A 352 25.69 24.00 -0.22
CA LEU A 352 26.72 24.18 -1.22
C LEU A 352 28.11 23.72 -0.74
N GLN A 353 28.41 23.91 0.56
CA GLN A 353 29.65 23.40 1.15
C GLN A 353 29.67 21.87 1.31
N ASN A 354 28.51 21.24 1.30
CA ASN A 354 28.33 19.81 1.50
C ASN A 354 27.58 19.16 0.32
N SER A 355 27.79 19.64 -0.91
CA SER A 355 27.02 19.28 -2.11
C SER A 355 26.98 17.78 -2.40
N ASP A 356 28.04 17.05 -2.05
CA ASP A 356 28.16 15.60 -2.28
C ASP A 356 27.82 14.78 -1.02
N ASN A 357 27.22 15.41 0.00
CA ASN A 357 26.92 14.76 1.27
C ASN A 357 25.41 14.54 1.44
N ASP A 358 24.92 13.34 1.08
CA ASP A 358 23.51 12.95 1.18
C ASP A 358 22.93 13.21 2.58
N SER A 359 23.71 12.97 3.64
CA SER A 359 23.26 13.22 5.02
C SER A 359 22.99 14.71 5.32
N ALA A 360 23.68 15.64 4.64
CA ALA A 360 23.40 17.07 4.79
C ALA A 360 22.08 17.44 4.10
N HIS A 361 21.83 16.87 2.91
CA HIS A 361 20.57 17.03 2.20
C HIS A 361 19.40 16.41 2.97
N ASP A 362 19.56 15.17 3.48
CA ASP A 362 18.54 14.50 4.30
C ASP A 362 18.15 15.31 5.55
N LYS A 363 19.15 15.86 6.26
CA LYS A 363 18.87 16.71 7.43
C LYS A 363 18.11 17.97 7.06
N ALA A 364 18.47 18.59 5.94
CA ALA A 364 17.79 19.78 5.44
C ALA A 364 16.33 19.48 5.09
N ILE A 365 16.07 18.37 4.40
CA ILE A 365 14.71 17.93 4.00
C ILE A 365 13.90 17.54 5.24
N ASN A 366 14.45 16.75 6.15
CA ASN A 366 13.77 16.29 7.36
C ASN A 366 13.32 17.44 8.25
N LEU A 367 14.10 18.52 8.35
CA LEU A 367 13.72 19.71 9.08
C LEU A 367 12.45 20.36 8.52
N HIS A 368 12.31 20.40 7.20
CA HIS A 368 11.11 20.96 6.55
C HIS A 368 9.91 20.01 6.69
N TRP A 369 10.10 18.70 6.59
CA TRP A 369 9.05 17.71 6.85
C TRP A 369 8.53 17.78 8.28
N GLU A 370 9.40 17.96 9.27
CA GLU A 370 9.00 18.14 10.68
C GLU A 370 8.12 19.38 10.87
N GLN A 371 8.43 20.47 10.18
CA GLN A 371 7.64 21.69 10.22
C GLN A 371 6.26 21.51 9.59
N LEU A 372 6.17 20.87 8.41
CA LEU A 372 4.91 20.53 7.76
C LEU A 372 4.04 19.61 8.64
N ALA A 373 4.62 18.57 9.21
CA ALA A 373 3.94 17.66 10.11
C ALA A 373 3.42 18.38 11.37
N THR A 374 4.17 19.35 11.89
CA THR A 374 3.78 20.15 13.06
C THR A 374 2.59 21.05 12.74
N ALA A 375 2.54 21.62 11.55
CA ALA A 375 1.44 22.47 11.10
C ALA A 375 0.11 21.73 11.01
N SER A 376 0.13 20.53 10.42
CA SER A 376 -1.09 19.73 10.22
C SER A 376 -1.53 18.99 11.51
N ARG A 377 -0.72 18.98 12.55
CA ARG A 377 -0.91 18.13 13.74
C ARG A 377 -2.24 18.36 14.45
N LEU A 378 -2.69 19.60 14.59
CA LEU A 378 -3.91 19.91 15.33
C LEU A 378 -5.15 19.36 14.62
N GLU A 379 -5.27 19.61 13.32
CA GLU A 379 -6.39 19.16 12.52
C GLU A 379 -6.45 17.63 12.45
N LEU A 380 -5.30 16.99 12.21
CA LEU A 380 -5.20 15.54 12.16
C LEU A 380 -5.55 14.90 13.52
N ARG A 381 -5.13 15.52 14.62
CA ARG A 381 -5.49 15.06 15.97
C ARG A 381 -7.00 15.18 16.21
N ASP A 382 -7.61 16.28 15.79
CA ASP A 382 -9.04 16.49 15.96
C ASP A 382 -9.85 15.56 15.07
N PHE A 383 -9.37 15.29 13.85
CA PHE A 383 -9.97 14.28 12.99
C PHE A 383 -9.86 12.86 13.59
N SER A 384 -8.70 12.48 14.12
CA SER A 384 -8.50 11.22 14.82
C SER A 384 -9.43 11.05 16.02
N LYS A 385 -9.64 12.12 16.82
CA LYS A 385 -10.60 12.11 17.92
C LYS A 385 -12.04 11.90 17.44
N ARG A 386 -12.42 12.51 16.31
CA ARG A 386 -13.75 12.33 15.70
C ARG A 386 -13.96 10.90 15.20
N ILE A 387 -12.92 10.26 14.62
CA ILE A 387 -12.96 8.83 14.28
C ILE A 387 -13.26 7.98 15.52
N VAL A 388 -12.56 8.21 16.62
CA VAL A 388 -12.80 7.47 17.88
C VAL A 388 -14.18 7.76 18.44
N LYS A 389 -14.66 9.01 18.39
CA LYS A 389 -15.99 9.39 18.87
C LYS A 389 -17.11 8.75 18.03
N SER A 390 -16.96 8.68 16.70
CA SER A 390 -17.94 8.05 15.81
C SER A 390 -18.10 6.55 16.02
N ALA A 391 -17.11 5.89 16.65
CA ALA A 391 -17.20 4.49 17.03
C ALA A 391 -18.25 4.24 18.13
N GLY A 392 -18.65 5.27 18.89
CA GLY A 392 -19.65 5.15 19.95
C GLY A 392 -19.28 4.15 21.05
N CYS A 393 -17.99 3.88 21.25
CA CYS A 393 -17.52 2.86 22.18
C CYS A 393 -17.48 3.39 23.60
N GLU A 394 -18.28 2.81 24.49
CA GLU A 394 -18.32 3.14 25.91
C GLU A 394 -17.55 2.13 26.77
N THR A 395 -17.43 0.91 26.31
CA THR A 395 -16.77 -0.19 27.04
C THR A 395 -15.59 -0.79 26.26
N PRO A 396 -14.65 -1.47 26.96
CA PRO A 396 -13.58 -2.22 26.27
C PRO A 396 -14.09 -3.31 25.32
N SER A 397 -15.30 -3.80 25.52
CA SER A 397 -15.96 -4.76 24.61
C SER A 397 -16.33 -4.09 23.29
N ASP A 398 -16.91 -2.89 23.35
CA ASP A 398 -17.28 -2.11 22.18
C ASP A 398 -16.05 -1.75 21.35
N ASN A 399 -14.95 -1.38 22.00
CA ASN A 399 -13.67 -1.14 21.34
C ASN A 399 -13.22 -2.36 20.52
N LYS A 400 -13.33 -3.57 21.09
CA LYS A 400 -12.99 -4.80 20.35
C LYS A 400 -13.91 -5.05 19.18
N ASN A 401 -15.20 -4.83 19.36
CA ASN A 401 -16.19 -5.04 18.30
C ASN A 401 -15.96 -4.06 17.15
N PHE A 402 -15.70 -2.80 17.44
CA PHE A 402 -15.36 -1.79 16.43
C PHE A 402 -14.08 -2.17 15.65
N VAL A 403 -13.01 -2.59 16.34
CA VAL A 403 -11.78 -3.03 15.68
C VAL A 403 -12.03 -4.27 14.81
N LYS A 404 -12.88 -5.20 15.25
CA LYS A 404 -13.21 -6.40 14.45
C LYS A 404 -13.94 -6.10 13.15
N VAL A 405 -14.66 -4.98 13.04
CA VAL A 405 -15.30 -4.57 11.79
C VAL A 405 -14.29 -4.46 10.66
N PHE A 406 -13.08 -3.98 10.96
CA PHE A 406 -12.03 -3.74 9.97
C PHE A 406 -10.94 -4.83 9.98
N PHE A 407 -10.71 -5.48 11.14
CA PHE A 407 -9.53 -6.32 11.40
C PHE A 407 -9.91 -7.56 12.22
N SER A 408 -10.94 -8.29 11.79
CA SER A 408 -11.47 -9.44 12.53
C SER A 408 -10.38 -10.49 12.82
N GLU A 409 -9.57 -10.83 11.84
CA GLU A 409 -8.51 -11.83 11.91
C GLU A 409 -7.36 -11.40 12.84
N CYS A 410 -6.98 -10.12 12.78
CA CYS A 410 -5.93 -9.58 13.63
C CYS A 410 -6.27 -9.65 15.13
N MET A 411 -7.55 -9.67 15.48
CA MET A 411 -8.00 -9.75 16.86
C MET A 411 -8.02 -11.17 17.43
N THR A 412 -7.80 -12.20 16.61
CA THR A 412 -7.66 -13.59 17.03
C THR A 412 -6.26 -13.87 17.57
N ASP A 413 -5.19 -13.39 16.89
CA ASP A 413 -3.81 -13.50 17.33
C ASP A 413 -3.30 -12.18 17.98
N LYS A 414 -3.63 -12.01 19.24
CA LYS A 414 -3.22 -10.82 20.01
C LYS A 414 -1.70 -10.68 20.13
N THR A 415 -0.98 -11.79 20.16
CA THR A 415 0.48 -11.79 20.32
C THR A 415 1.13 -11.22 19.08
N LYS A 416 0.72 -11.68 17.91
CA LYS A 416 1.19 -11.19 16.63
C LYS A 416 0.80 -9.72 16.43
N THR A 417 -0.46 -9.38 16.67
CA THR A 417 -0.96 -8.00 16.52
C THR A 417 -0.20 -7.02 17.39
N LEU A 418 -0.01 -7.33 18.69
CA LEU A 418 0.73 -6.45 19.59
C LEU A 418 2.22 -6.39 19.24
N GLY A 419 2.80 -7.51 18.83
CA GLY A 419 4.20 -7.57 18.40
C GLY A 419 4.46 -6.73 17.17
N LEU A 420 3.57 -6.77 16.16
CA LEU A 420 3.66 -5.94 14.96
C LEU A 420 3.43 -4.44 15.26
N LEU A 421 2.50 -4.10 16.17
CA LEU A 421 2.32 -2.73 16.62
C LEU A 421 3.58 -2.18 17.30
N ASN A 422 4.22 -2.98 18.16
CA ASN A 422 5.47 -2.61 18.82
C ASN A 422 6.61 -2.48 17.78
N ALA A 423 6.67 -3.38 16.80
CA ALA A 423 7.64 -3.28 15.70
C ALA A 423 7.43 -2.00 14.87
N TYR A 424 6.19 -1.69 14.49
CA TYR A 424 5.86 -0.45 13.78
C TYR A 424 6.27 0.80 14.55
N SER A 425 6.16 0.80 15.88
CA SER A 425 6.57 1.93 16.74
C SER A 425 8.09 2.00 16.94
N CYS A 426 8.79 0.86 16.93
CA CYS A 426 10.20 0.74 17.29
C CYS A 426 11.13 0.87 16.07
N SER A 427 10.74 0.27 14.95
CA SER A 427 11.60 0.10 13.77
C SER A 427 10.89 0.48 12.47
N MET A 428 11.67 0.58 11.42
CA MET A 428 11.21 0.84 10.05
C MET A 428 12.11 0.10 9.07
N SER A 429 11.66 -0.04 7.83
CA SER A 429 12.47 -0.57 6.74
C SER A 429 13.69 0.32 6.51
N VAL A 430 14.77 -0.25 5.97
CA VAL A 430 15.97 0.51 5.59
C VAL A 430 15.58 1.58 4.57
N SER A 431 15.73 2.84 4.94
CA SER A 431 15.30 4.00 4.15
C SER A 431 16.43 4.67 3.38
N ASN A 432 17.67 4.45 3.79
CA ASN A 432 18.86 5.09 3.24
C ASN A 432 19.79 4.06 2.59
N ASN A 433 20.72 4.56 1.79
CA ASN A 433 21.80 3.78 1.19
C ASN A 433 23.06 3.71 2.05
N HIS A 434 22.98 4.14 3.30
CA HIS A 434 24.14 4.33 4.18
C HIS A 434 23.86 3.88 5.61
N LEU A 435 24.87 3.28 6.24
CA LEU A 435 24.87 2.85 7.65
C LEU A 435 24.74 4.05 8.60
N LYS A 436 23.80 3.98 9.54
CA LYS A 436 23.58 5.02 10.55
C LYS A 436 23.37 4.44 11.95
N THR A 437 23.35 5.30 12.96
CA THR A 437 22.99 4.91 14.33
C THR A 437 21.61 4.26 14.36
N GLY A 438 21.48 3.09 14.99
CA GLY A 438 20.24 2.35 15.07
C GLY A 438 19.98 1.41 13.87
N THR A 439 20.86 1.35 12.87
CA THR A 439 20.77 0.33 11.82
C THR A 439 20.92 -1.07 12.44
N ILE A 440 20.02 -1.96 12.09
CA ILE A 440 20.09 -3.39 12.42
C ILE A 440 20.77 -4.13 11.28
N LEU A 441 21.90 -4.75 11.59
CA LEU A 441 22.67 -5.57 10.66
C LEU A 441 22.46 -7.06 10.96
N GLU A 442 22.25 -7.82 9.91
CA GLU A 442 22.32 -9.27 9.93
C GLU A 442 23.75 -9.71 9.57
N ILE A 443 24.40 -10.43 10.47
CA ILE A 443 25.77 -10.97 10.30
C ILE A 443 25.72 -12.47 10.59
N GLY A 444 25.66 -13.29 9.55
CA GLY A 444 25.37 -14.70 9.69
C GLY A 444 23.97 -14.91 10.28
N GLU A 445 23.87 -15.64 11.38
CA GLU A 445 22.61 -15.86 12.10
C GLU A 445 22.31 -14.76 13.14
N ASP A 446 23.26 -13.91 13.42
CA ASP A 446 23.19 -12.90 14.49
C ASP A 446 22.65 -11.57 13.99
N LYS A 447 21.90 -10.88 14.84
CA LYS A 447 21.45 -9.50 14.63
C LYS A 447 22.32 -8.55 15.47
N TRP A 448 22.72 -7.43 14.86
CA TRP A 448 23.56 -6.42 15.49
C TRP A 448 22.98 -5.04 15.28
N VAL A 449 22.99 -4.19 16.30
CA VAL A 449 22.55 -2.79 16.20
C VAL A 449 23.74 -1.86 16.25
N CYS A 450 23.82 -0.94 15.27
CA CYS A 450 24.84 0.12 15.25
C CYS A 450 24.58 1.10 16.41
N VAL A 451 25.60 1.30 17.26
CA VAL A 451 25.57 2.16 18.45
C VAL A 451 26.63 3.26 18.41
N THR A 452 27.13 3.59 17.25
CA THR A 452 28.02 4.74 17.07
C THR A 452 27.17 6.01 16.94
N PRO A 453 27.53 7.13 17.61
CA PRO A 453 26.78 8.39 17.50
C PRO A 453 26.62 8.85 16.04
N ALA A 454 25.49 9.45 15.73
CA ALA A 454 25.15 9.85 14.34
C ALA A 454 26.17 10.85 13.75
N CYS A 455 26.79 11.69 14.58
CA CYS A 455 27.84 12.60 14.11
C CYS A 455 29.08 11.87 13.60
N ASP A 456 29.37 10.69 14.15
CA ASP A 456 30.56 9.89 13.77
C ASP A 456 30.25 8.94 12.61
N MET A 457 29.00 8.84 12.19
CA MET A 457 28.53 8.00 11.07
C MET A 457 28.42 8.77 9.75
N VAL A 458 28.74 10.06 9.75
CA VAL A 458 28.68 10.88 8.53
C VAL A 458 29.81 10.48 7.57
N PRO A 459 29.51 10.09 6.31
CA PRO A 459 30.52 9.72 5.35
C PRO A 459 31.54 10.85 5.10
N ARG A 460 32.79 10.48 4.88
CA ARG A 460 33.90 11.41 4.63
C ARG A 460 34.14 12.45 5.73
N GLN A 461 33.49 12.29 6.88
CA GLN A 461 33.81 13.14 8.02
C GLN A 461 35.21 12.80 8.55
N ARG A 462 36.07 13.79 8.65
CA ARG A 462 37.45 13.62 9.17
C ARG A 462 37.42 13.43 10.69
N VAL A 463 37.08 12.23 11.15
CA VAL A 463 37.28 11.81 12.52
C VAL A 463 38.79 11.57 12.72
N LYS A 464 39.51 12.56 13.15
CA LYS A 464 40.98 12.57 13.26
C LYS A 464 41.60 11.34 13.94
N GLN A 465 40.83 10.64 14.79
CA GLN A 465 41.32 9.47 15.53
C GLN A 465 41.48 8.22 14.67
N TRP A 466 40.61 8.01 13.68
CA TRP A 466 40.60 6.78 12.89
C TRP A 466 41.20 6.95 11.49
N GLN A 467 40.96 8.06 10.81
CA GLN A 467 41.39 8.26 9.43
C GLN A 467 42.92 8.19 9.23
N SER A 468 43.68 8.66 10.20
CA SER A 468 45.14 8.52 10.14
C SER A 468 45.62 7.06 10.22
N ARG A 469 44.73 6.14 10.65
CA ARG A 469 45.05 4.72 10.86
C ARG A 469 44.47 3.82 9.80
N ILE A 470 43.25 4.11 9.32
CA ILE A 470 42.47 3.22 8.41
C ILE A 470 42.20 3.84 7.04
N GLY A 471 42.60 5.14 6.82
CA GLY A 471 42.38 5.87 5.57
C GLY A 471 40.91 6.27 5.35
N ASP A 472 40.62 6.77 4.15
CA ASP A 472 39.32 7.35 3.80
C ASP A 472 38.33 6.32 3.20
N THR A 473 38.74 5.05 3.10
CA THR A 473 37.87 3.99 2.49
C THR A 473 36.94 3.37 3.50
N TYR A 474 37.32 3.35 4.76
CA TYR A 474 36.57 2.61 5.79
C TYR A 474 35.90 3.55 6.79
N LEU A 475 34.71 3.17 7.24
CA LEU A 475 33.98 3.76 8.35
C LEU A 475 34.08 2.85 9.57
N ALA A 476 34.69 3.33 10.66
CA ALA A 476 34.75 2.59 11.92
C ALA A 476 33.47 2.82 12.72
N PHE A 477 32.83 1.75 13.17
CA PHE A 477 31.64 1.84 14.01
C PHE A 477 31.59 0.73 15.05
N LYS A 478 30.82 0.94 16.12
CA LYS A 478 30.52 -0.04 17.13
C LYS A 478 29.12 -0.59 16.93
N ALA A 479 28.96 -1.89 17.10
CA ALA A 479 27.65 -2.53 17.13
C ALA A 479 27.50 -3.45 18.32
N VAL A 480 26.29 -3.59 18.80
CA VAL A 480 25.90 -4.48 19.90
C VAL A 480 25.14 -5.66 19.33
N LYS A 481 25.50 -6.86 19.77
CA LYS A 481 24.78 -8.09 19.43
C LYS A 481 23.43 -8.12 20.15
N LEU A 482 22.39 -8.47 19.42
CA LEU A 482 21.05 -8.59 19.93
C LEU A 482 20.75 -10.06 20.29
N GLU A 483 20.18 -10.26 21.46
CA GLU A 483 19.71 -11.56 21.93
C GLU A 483 18.23 -11.73 21.60
N SER A 484 17.84 -12.82 20.97
CA SER A 484 16.44 -13.13 20.68
C SER A 484 15.65 -13.36 21.96
N VAL A 485 14.46 -12.79 22.04
CA VAL A 485 13.55 -12.92 23.18
C VAL A 485 12.19 -13.42 22.69
N PRO A 486 11.55 -14.37 23.42
CA PRO A 486 10.20 -14.79 23.07
C PRO A 486 9.24 -13.61 23.00
N ILE A 487 8.50 -13.46 21.90
CA ILE A 487 7.63 -12.31 21.64
C ILE A 487 6.58 -12.09 22.74
N ASN A 488 6.03 -13.16 23.32
CA ASN A 488 5.09 -13.09 24.43
C ASN A 488 5.69 -12.40 25.67
N LEU A 489 6.96 -12.73 25.98
CA LEU A 489 7.68 -12.15 27.12
C LEU A 489 8.00 -10.68 26.84
N ALA A 490 8.46 -10.38 25.63
CA ALA A 490 8.77 -9.01 25.22
C ALA A 490 7.51 -8.12 25.24
N ASN A 491 6.39 -8.58 24.69
CA ASN A 491 5.11 -7.88 24.73
C ASN A 491 4.64 -7.57 26.17
N LYS A 492 4.79 -8.56 27.08
CA LYS A 492 4.44 -8.36 28.50
C LYS A 492 5.28 -7.29 29.18
N ASN A 493 6.52 -7.12 28.77
CA ASN A 493 7.49 -6.20 29.34
C ASN A 493 7.81 -4.99 28.44
N ALA A 494 7.02 -4.73 27.40
CA ALA A 494 7.31 -3.66 26.41
C ALA A 494 7.57 -2.29 27.06
N ASN A 495 6.81 -1.93 28.09
CA ASN A 495 6.94 -0.65 28.81
C ASN A 495 8.25 -0.50 29.62
N ARG A 496 9.08 -1.53 29.72
CA ARG A 496 10.37 -1.44 30.41
C ARG A 496 11.49 -0.88 29.56
N ASN A 497 11.23 -0.62 28.28
CA ASN A 497 12.22 -0.14 27.29
C ASN A 497 13.43 -1.06 27.14
N GLU A 498 13.29 -2.36 27.42
CA GLU A 498 14.36 -3.35 27.39
C GLU A 498 14.41 -4.12 26.05
N HIS A 499 13.37 -4.00 25.24
CA HIS A 499 13.19 -4.79 24.05
C HIS A 499 13.20 -3.92 22.76
N ILE A 500 13.70 -4.51 21.70
CA ILE A 500 13.62 -4.02 20.33
C ILE A 500 12.68 -4.97 19.58
N PHE A 501 11.74 -4.41 18.82
CA PHE A 501 10.80 -5.18 18.03
C PHE A 501 11.06 -4.92 16.54
N LEU A 502 11.11 -6.00 15.77
CA LEU A 502 11.29 -5.97 14.31
C LEU A 502 10.13 -6.67 13.62
N ASN A 503 9.76 -6.20 12.45
CA ASN A 503 8.84 -6.91 11.57
C ASN A 503 9.68 -7.68 10.52
N GLU A 504 9.71 -8.99 10.61
CA GLU A 504 10.34 -9.88 9.65
C GLU A 504 9.24 -10.60 8.85
N GLU A 505 8.92 -10.12 7.65
CA GLU A 505 7.92 -10.71 6.75
C GLU A 505 6.55 -10.95 7.41
N ASN A 506 5.98 -9.91 8.04
CA ASN A 506 4.74 -9.96 8.81
C ASN A 506 4.78 -10.90 10.04
N ASN A 507 5.98 -11.25 10.50
CA ASN A 507 6.21 -12.01 11.72
C ASN A 507 6.99 -11.14 12.73
N PRO A 508 6.41 -10.78 13.88
CA PRO A 508 7.09 -9.94 14.86
C PRO A 508 8.17 -10.71 15.58
N LYS A 509 9.36 -10.17 15.61
CA LYS A 509 10.50 -10.66 16.38
C LYS A 509 10.88 -9.65 17.46
N ALA A 510 11.35 -10.15 18.57
CA ALA A 510 11.80 -9.30 19.67
C ALA A 510 13.22 -9.67 20.09
N TYR A 511 13.98 -8.63 20.47
CA TYR A 511 15.38 -8.74 20.85
C TYR A 511 15.66 -7.88 22.08
N SER A 512 16.75 -8.20 22.79
CA SER A 512 17.31 -7.41 23.89
C SER A 512 18.82 -7.25 23.74
N LEU A 513 19.41 -6.33 24.53
CA LEU A 513 20.86 -6.12 24.57
C LEU A 513 21.61 -7.13 25.47
N GLY A 514 20.89 -8.12 26.04
CA GLY A 514 21.44 -8.95 27.12
C GLY A 514 21.30 -8.29 28.50
N LYS A 515 21.06 -9.09 29.53
CA LYS A 515 20.79 -8.57 30.89
C LYS A 515 22.07 -8.26 31.68
N ASP A 516 23.07 -9.12 31.57
CA ASP A 516 24.23 -9.08 32.44
C ASP A 516 25.51 -8.60 31.73
N ASN A 517 25.69 -8.97 30.45
CA ASN A 517 26.83 -8.53 29.65
C ASN A 517 26.40 -8.15 28.25
N ILE A 518 26.51 -6.86 27.93
CA ILE A 518 26.28 -6.37 26.59
C ILE A 518 27.47 -6.80 25.71
N VAL A 519 27.21 -7.68 24.75
CA VAL A 519 28.19 -8.13 23.76
C VAL A 519 28.27 -7.10 22.64
N TRP A 520 29.43 -6.54 22.43
CA TRP A 520 29.66 -5.53 21.38
C TRP A 520 30.98 -5.77 20.65
N ASP A 521 31.08 -5.21 19.45
CA ASP A 521 32.28 -5.28 18.63
C ASP A 521 32.53 -3.97 17.88
N THR A 522 33.74 -3.79 17.39
CA THR A 522 34.13 -2.71 16.48
C THR A 522 34.29 -3.27 15.08
N PHE A 523 33.53 -2.71 14.15
CA PHE A 523 33.56 -3.04 12.74
C PHE A 523 34.12 -1.89 11.91
N PHE A 524 34.67 -2.23 10.75
CA PHE A 524 35.13 -1.28 9.75
C PHE A 524 34.38 -1.58 8.46
N ALA A 525 33.42 -0.71 8.12
CA ALA A 525 32.59 -0.83 6.93
C ALA A 525 33.33 -0.34 5.70
N CYS A 526 33.34 -1.13 4.63
CA CYS A 526 33.84 -0.71 3.32
C CYS A 526 33.04 0.47 2.75
N GLU A 527 33.64 1.18 1.80
CA GLU A 527 32.97 2.25 1.05
C GLU A 527 32.31 3.28 1.96
N GLN A 528 32.97 3.62 3.07
CA GLN A 528 32.47 4.58 4.07
C GLN A 528 31.08 4.20 4.66
N GLY A 529 30.65 2.95 4.57
CA GLY A 529 29.38 2.48 5.10
C GLY A 529 28.20 2.55 4.13
N TYR A 530 28.44 2.83 2.84
CA TYR A 530 27.40 2.75 1.81
C TYR A 530 27.03 1.30 1.50
N TYR A 531 25.74 1.06 1.29
CA TYR A 531 25.24 -0.26 0.93
C TYR A 531 25.39 -0.53 -0.56
N LYS A 532 25.60 -1.81 -0.88
CA LYS A 532 25.49 -2.38 -2.22
C LYS A 532 24.06 -2.84 -2.48
N ALA A 533 23.87 -3.56 -3.59
CA ALA A 533 22.58 -4.18 -3.90
C ALA A 533 22.05 -5.00 -2.71
N GLU A 534 20.73 -5.02 -2.54
CA GLU A 534 20.03 -5.73 -1.46
C GLU A 534 20.49 -5.31 -0.04
N GLN A 535 20.83 -4.04 0.15
CA GLN A 535 21.36 -3.47 1.41
C GLN A 535 22.56 -4.24 1.98
N SER A 536 23.34 -4.89 1.14
CA SER A 536 24.54 -5.64 1.53
C SER A 536 25.72 -4.71 1.81
N ILE A 537 26.58 -5.10 2.75
CA ILE A 537 27.77 -4.36 3.14
C ILE A 537 28.88 -5.29 3.56
N THR A 538 30.11 -4.99 3.14
CA THR A 538 31.30 -5.71 3.59
C THR A 538 31.91 -5.03 4.79
N LEU A 539 32.10 -5.77 5.85
CA LEU A 539 32.69 -5.33 7.12
C LEU A 539 34.01 -6.04 7.35
N TYR A 540 34.91 -5.38 8.09
CA TYR A 540 36.08 -6.02 8.67
C TYR A 540 36.01 -5.95 10.18
N ALA A 541 36.44 -7.03 10.86
CA ALA A 541 36.57 -7.08 12.31
C ALA A 541 37.81 -7.88 12.71
N ALA A 542 38.40 -7.52 13.84
CA ALA A 542 39.56 -8.24 14.41
C ALA A 542 39.11 -9.60 14.92
N ARG A 543 39.77 -10.67 14.50
CA ARG A 543 39.50 -12.05 14.91
C ARG A 543 40.80 -12.80 15.18
N GLU A 544 40.78 -13.70 16.15
CA GLU A 544 41.88 -14.62 16.40
C GLU A 544 41.83 -15.78 15.40
N GLU A 545 42.97 -16.11 14.81
CA GLU A 545 43.10 -17.23 13.89
C GLU A 545 44.29 -18.12 14.31
N ASP A 546 44.09 -19.43 14.27
CA ASP A 546 45.15 -20.39 14.59
C ASP A 546 46.08 -20.56 13.37
N ASN A 547 47.34 -20.27 13.54
CA ASN A 547 48.42 -20.45 12.56
C ASN A 547 49.43 -21.50 13.07
N GLU A 548 50.32 -21.97 12.19
CA GLU A 548 51.36 -22.93 12.52
C GLU A 548 52.28 -22.45 13.67
N ASN A 549 52.38 -21.12 13.90
CA ASN A 549 53.21 -20.51 14.94
C ASN A 549 52.42 -20.03 16.18
N GLY A 550 51.14 -20.44 16.31
CA GLY A 550 50.28 -20.05 17.40
C GLY A 550 49.13 -19.15 16.93
N LYS A 551 48.43 -18.48 17.87
CA LYS A 551 47.29 -17.62 17.61
C LYS A 551 47.68 -16.23 17.15
N THR A 552 47.13 -15.77 16.07
CA THR A 552 47.42 -14.45 15.50
C THR A 552 46.12 -13.63 15.33
N LEU A 553 46.15 -12.33 15.63
CA LEU A 553 45.06 -11.41 15.40
C LEU A 553 45.05 -10.98 13.94
N ILE A 554 43.95 -11.25 13.22
CA ILE A 554 43.76 -10.85 11.84
C ILE A 554 42.51 -9.99 11.65
N MET A 555 42.47 -9.20 10.57
CA MET A 555 41.29 -8.50 10.12
C MET A 555 40.51 -9.40 9.14
N LYS A 556 39.39 -9.97 9.62
CA LYS A 556 38.55 -10.88 8.83
C LYS A 556 37.44 -10.11 8.12
N SER A 557 37.26 -10.39 6.84
CA SER A 557 36.14 -9.89 6.05
C SER A 557 34.85 -10.62 6.41
N ILE A 558 33.77 -9.87 6.59
CA ILE A 558 32.45 -10.36 7.00
C ILE A 558 31.42 -9.73 6.08
N GLN A 559 30.50 -10.53 5.54
CA GLN A 559 29.35 -10.00 4.82
C GLN A 559 28.21 -9.74 5.80
N ALA A 560 27.58 -8.59 5.64
CA ALA A 560 26.43 -8.19 6.44
C ALA A 560 25.34 -7.60 5.54
N ARG A 561 24.13 -7.56 6.04
CA ARG A 561 22.97 -6.95 5.38
C ARG A 561 22.24 -6.05 6.37
N ALA A 562 21.92 -4.82 5.96
CA ALA A 562 21.03 -3.97 6.74
C ALA A 562 19.58 -4.46 6.53
N ILE A 563 18.89 -4.80 7.61
CA ILE A 563 17.54 -5.40 7.56
C ILE A 563 16.46 -4.46 8.08
N ALA A 564 16.80 -3.53 8.98
CA ALA A 564 15.89 -2.56 9.55
C ALA A 564 16.66 -1.37 10.13
N GLU A 565 15.93 -0.32 10.46
CA GLU A 565 16.41 0.85 11.17
C GLU A 565 15.54 1.13 12.38
N LEU A 566 16.14 1.39 13.52
CA LEU A 566 15.39 1.87 14.68
C LEU A 566 14.95 3.31 14.47
N ARG A 567 13.74 3.63 14.93
CA ARG A 567 13.32 5.03 15.04
C ARG A 567 14.23 5.78 16.00
N TYR A 568 14.36 7.08 15.79
CA TYR A 568 15.39 7.90 16.42
C TYR A 568 15.41 7.78 17.95
N GLU A 569 14.26 7.85 18.62
CA GLU A 569 14.17 7.75 20.09
C GLU A 569 14.62 6.38 20.60
N TYR A 570 14.30 5.32 19.87
CA TYR A 570 14.73 3.95 20.22
C TYR A 570 16.23 3.78 19.99
N ALA A 571 16.76 4.31 18.89
CA ALA A 571 18.21 4.30 18.64
C ALA A 571 18.97 5.04 19.73
N LEU A 572 18.50 6.23 20.18
CA LEU A 572 19.08 6.97 21.27
C LEU A 572 19.01 6.22 22.61
N ASN A 573 17.90 5.55 22.91
CA ASN A 573 17.76 4.73 24.11
C ASN A 573 18.79 3.60 24.14
N ILE A 574 19.00 2.92 23.01
CA ILE A 574 20.00 1.87 22.89
C ILE A 574 21.43 2.42 23.03
N LEU A 575 21.71 3.53 22.36
CA LEU A 575 23.01 4.23 22.49
C LEU A 575 23.31 4.63 23.95
N HIS A 576 22.32 5.18 24.67
CA HIS A 576 22.45 5.53 26.06
C HIS A 576 22.75 4.30 26.94
N LYS A 577 22.02 3.22 26.77
CA LYS A 577 22.24 1.96 27.52
C LYS A 577 23.63 1.39 27.27
N PHE A 578 24.07 1.39 26.00
CA PHE A 578 25.42 0.99 25.65
C PHE A 578 26.47 1.90 26.32
N GLY A 579 26.32 3.23 26.25
CA GLY A 579 27.21 4.18 26.91
C GLY A 579 27.28 3.97 28.42
N ALA A 580 26.15 3.77 29.07
CA ALA A 580 26.08 3.46 30.50
C ALA A 580 26.80 2.15 30.86
N SER A 581 26.71 1.14 29.99
CA SER A 581 27.42 -0.13 30.21
C SER A 581 28.94 -0.01 30.14
N GLN A 582 29.47 0.94 29.36
CA GLN A 582 30.90 1.18 29.22
C GLN A 582 31.52 1.91 30.43
N THR A 583 30.69 2.50 31.30
CA THR A 583 31.14 3.26 32.49
C THR A 583 31.01 2.45 33.80
N ARG A 584 30.80 1.14 33.70
CA ARG A 584 30.72 0.28 34.89
C ARG A 584 32.06 0.23 35.61
N VAL A 585 32.02 0.49 36.90
CA VAL A 585 33.14 0.28 37.82
C VAL A 585 32.93 -1.08 38.49
N GLY A 586 33.86 -2.00 38.29
CA GLY A 586 33.87 -3.27 39.04
C GLY A 586 34.07 -2.99 40.54
N LEU A 587 33.15 -3.45 41.35
CA LEU A 587 33.31 -3.45 42.81
C LEU A 587 33.61 -4.86 43.26
N ASP A 588 34.53 -4.99 44.22
CA ASP A 588 34.97 -6.27 44.77
C ASP A 588 33.95 -6.87 45.76
N PHE A 589 32.67 -6.93 45.35
CA PHE A 589 31.68 -7.68 46.11
C PHE A 589 31.68 -9.14 45.72
N GLN A 590 31.60 -10.00 46.71
CA GLN A 590 31.48 -11.43 46.51
C GLN A 590 30.08 -11.90 46.85
N ASP A 591 29.49 -12.72 46.01
CA ASP A 591 28.20 -13.33 46.27
C ASP A 591 28.33 -14.66 47.04
N ASN A 592 27.23 -15.17 47.56
CA ASN A 592 27.22 -16.42 48.30
C ASN A 592 27.71 -17.64 47.49
N ASN A 593 27.57 -17.61 46.19
CA ASN A 593 27.94 -18.72 45.32
C ASN A 593 29.44 -18.75 45.06
N SER A 594 30.12 -17.58 45.08
CA SER A 594 31.55 -17.49 44.82
C SER A 594 32.42 -17.97 45.99
N LEU A 595 31.89 -17.99 47.22
CA LEU A 595 32.63 -18.39 48.42
C LEU A 595 32.39 -19.85 48.85
N TRP A 596 31.30 -20.48 48.41
CA TRP A 596 30.87 -21.78 48.91
C TRP A 596 30.60 -22.82 47.81
N SER A 597 30.99 -22.55 46.54
CA SER A 597 30.88 -23.49 45.43
C SER A 597 32.03 -24.53 45.38
#